data_1cbe56667586cde9160f3ec5d70e6174
#
_entry.id   1cbe56667586cde9160f3ec5d70e6174
#
_cell.length_a   1.000
_cell.length_b   1.000
_cell.length_c   1.000
_cell.angle_alpha   90.00
_cell.angle_beta   90.00
_cell.angle_gamma   90.00
#
_symmetry.space_group_name_H-M   'P 1'
#
loop_
_entity.id
_entity.type
_entity.pdbx_description
1 polymer ?
#
loop_
_entity_poly.entity_id
_entity_poly.type
_entity_poly.pdbx_seq_one_letter_code
_entity_poly.pdbx_strand_id
1 'polypeptide(L)'
;YLGGTEDYVVNFAQLTQRAGNFLVGRQPEDNFKWESLKGKKVLGGRAGGMPQMVFEYILKKHGMDPKTDLSIDQSINFGLTAAAFTSDDADYTVEFEPFATTLESEGSGYVVASLGTESGYVPYTAYCARKSYVEQNPEIIQKFTNAIQKGMDYVNSHSAEEIAKTIQPQFKETPVDKLAVIVGRYKDQDTWKDDTVFEKALSFWKTFWKRQANCRHVFPMKTL
;
A
#
# COMPACT_ATOMS: atom_id res chain seq x y z
N TYR A 1 0.33 -16.88 -10.26
CA TYR A 1 1.61 -17.42 -9.75
C TYR A 1 1.59 -18.95 -9.63
N LEU A 2 0.44 -19.55 -9.45
CA LEU A 2 0.26 -21.01 -9.49
C LEU A 2 -0.11 -21.52 -10.90
N GLY A 3 0.26 -20.81 -11.94
CA GLY A 3 -0.15 -21.04 -13.34
C GLY A 3 0.28 -22.37 -13.96
N GLY A 4 0.30 -23.46 -13.20
CA GLY A 4 0.62 -24.78 -13.68
C GLY A 4 2.10 -25.05 -13.91
N THR A 5 2.98 -24.19 -13.40
CA THR A 5 4.43 -24.40 -13.44
C THR A 5 4.90 -25.13 -12.17
N GLU A 6 5.84 -26.07 -12.32
CA GLU A 6 6.44 -26.77 -11.17
C GLU A 6 7.30 -25.83 -10.31
N ASP A 7 7.89 -24.79 -10.92
CA ASP A 7 8.74 -23.79 -10.27
C ASP A 7 7.99 -22.47 -10.08
N TYR A 8 6.99 -22.46 -9.21
CA TYR A 8 6.20 -21.29 -8.88
C TYR A 8 6.92 -20.34 -7.90
N VAL A 9 6.42 -19.11 -7.79
CA VAL A 9 6.92 -18.11 -6.85
C VAL A 9 6.37 -18.37 -5.45
N VAL A 10 7.24 -18.35 -4.44
CA VAL A 10 6.88 -18.43 -3.02
C VAL A 10 7.23 -17.14 -2.30
N ASN A 11 6.33 -16.67 -1.44
CA ASN A 11 6.61 -15.55 -0.54
C ASN A 11 7.35 -16.10 0.69
N PHE A 12 8.46 -15.47 1.06
CA PHE A 12 9.28 -15.92 2.19
C PHE A 12 9.40 -14.89 3.32
N ALA A 13 9.10 -13.60 3.06
CA ALA A 13 9.10 -12.58 4.10
C ALA A 13 8.07 -11.49 3.79
N GLN A 14 7.35 -11.02 4.81
CA GLN A 14 6.44 -9.88 4.72
C GLN A 14 7.16 -8.62 5.23
N LEU A 15 6.95 -7.50 4.55
CA LEU A 15 7.51 -6.20 4.93
C LEU A 15 6.44 -5.28 5.53
N THR A 16 5.33 -5.10 4.81
CA THR A 16 4.27 -4.19 5.24
C THR A 16 2.98 -4.94 5.50
N GLN A 17 2.25 -4.49 6.51
CA GLN A 17 0.98 -5.08 6.95
C GLN A 17 -0.23 -4.19 6.68
N ARG A 18 -0.03 -3.03 6.05
CA ARG A 18 -1.08 -2.11 5.63
C ARG A 18 -0.80 -1.57 4.24
N ALA A 19 -1.86 -1.11 3.56
CA ALA A 19 -1.72 -0.40 2.31
C ALA A 19 -0.97 0.92 2.52
N GLY A 20 -0.03 1.23 1.63
CA GLY A 20 0.79 2.45 1.71
C GLY A 20 0.17 3.67 1.05
N ASN A 21 -1.11 3.60 0.65
CA ASN A 21 -1.77 4.67 -0.10
C ASN A 21 -2.54 5.60 0.81
N PHE A 22 -2.65 6.84 0.34
CA PHE A 22 -3.47 7.89 0.93
C PHE A 22 -4.47 8.40 -0.10
N LEU A 23 -5.65 8.80 0.35
CA LEU A 23 -6.58 9.57 -0.45
C LEU A 23 -6.26 11.04 -0.26
N VAL A 24 -6.06 11.73 -1.37
CA VAL A 24 -5.72 13.17 -1.42
C VAL A 24 -6.88 13.90 -2.09
N GLY A 25 -7.46 14.88 -1.43
CA GLY A 25 -8.53 15.74 -1.93
C GLY A 25 -8.01 17.13 -2.31
N ARG A 26 -8.85 17.91 -3.00
CA ARG A 26 -8.54 19.30 -3.40
C ARG A 26 -8.50 20.27 -2.24
N GLN A 27 -9.24 19.98 -1.18
CA GLN A 27 -9.36 20.81 0.01
C GLN A 27 -9.12 19.98 1.27
N PRO A 28 -8.72 20.60 2.39
CA PRO A 28 -8.69 19.92 3.68
C PRO A 28 -10.10 19.46 4.09
N GLU A 29 -10.20 18.25 4.62
CA GLU A 29 -11.46 17.68 5.10
C GLU A 29 -11.24 17.02 6.47
N ASP A 30 -11.36 17.79 7.55
CA ASP A 30 -11.11 17.32 8.93
C ASP A 30 -12.06 16.18 9.36
N ASN A 31 -13.21 16.06 8.73
CA ASN A 31 -14.23 15.05 9.02
C ASN A 31 -14.58 14.25 7.75
N PHE A 32 -13.59 13.85 6.97
CA PHE A 32 -13.80 13.07 5.76
C PHE A 32 -14.63 11.81 6.04
N LYS A 33 -15.59 11.54 5.14
CA LYS A 33 -16.38 10.30 5.13
C LYS A 33 -16.27 9.65 3.76
N TRP A 34 -16.08 8.35 3.71
CA TRP A 34 -15.96 7.61 2.45
C TRP A 34 -17.17 7.79 1.54
N GLU A 35 -18.36 7.93 2.12
CA GLU A 35 -19.62 8.15 1.38
C GLU A 35 -19.64 9.50 0.64
N SER A 36 -18.79 10.47 1.00
CA SER A 36 -18.66 11.73 0.28
C SER A 36 -18.06 11.60 -1.11
N LEU A 37 -17.47 10.43 -1.41
CA LEU A 37 -16.96 10.11 -2.75
C LEU A 37 -18.07 9.81 -3.78
N LYS A 38 -19.34 9.70 -3.37
CA LYS A 38 -20.45 9.49 -4.33
C LYS A 38 -20.54 10.64 -5.33
N GLY A 39 -20.58 10.26 -6.61
CA GLY A 39 -20.63 11.22 -7.73
C GLY A 39 -19.29 11.91 -8.03
N LYS A 40 -18.21 11.58 -7.32
CA LYS A 40 -16.90 12.20 -7.48
C LYS A 40 -16.04 11.51 -8.53
N LYS A 41 -15.08 12.26 -9.10
CA LYS A 41 -14.03 11.74 -9.98
C LYS A 41 -12.77 11.49 -9.15
N VAL A 42 -12.25 10.27 -9.19
CA VAL A 42 -11.07 9.84 -8.43
C VAL A 42 -10.04 9.25 -9.38
N LEU A 43 -8.78 9.71 -9.29
CA LEU A 43 -7.66 9.02 -9.92
C LEU A 43 -7.29 7.83 -9.04
N GLY A 44 -7.73 6.62 -9.45
CA GLY A 44 -7.82 5.46 -8.55
C GLY A 44 -6.65 4.50 -8.59
N GLY A 45 -5.52 4.91 -9.15
CA GLY A 45 -4.34 4.06 -9.28
C GLY A 45 -4.46 3.06 -10.45
N ARG A 46 -3.41 2.25 -10.64
CA ARG A 46 -3.30 1.33 -11.77
C ARG A 46 -4.31 0.19 -11.69
N ALA A 47 -5.00 -0.07 -12.80
CA ALA A 47 -5.89 -1.22 -12.96
C ALA A 47 -5.19 -2.56 -12.68
N GLY A 48 -5.83 -3.44 -11.92
CA GLY A 48 -5.32 -4.76 -11.54
C GLY A 48 -4.24 -4.76 -10.45
N GLY A 49 -3.90 -3.60 -9.88
CA GLY A 49 -2.93 -3.48 -8.79
C GLY A 49 -3.56 -3.54 -7.39
N MET A 50 -2.72 -3.76 -6.38
CA MET A 50 -3.14 -3.71 -4.97
C MET A 50 -3.80 -2.37 -4.59
N PRO A 51 -3.31 -1.19 -5.05
CA PRO A 51 -3.96 0.08 -4.76
C PRO A 51 -5.43 0.11 -5.16
N GLN A 52 -5.75 -0.31 -6.38
CA GLN A 52 -7.13 -0.42 -6.84
C GLN A 52 -7.94 -1.38 -5.97
N MET A 53 -7.43 -2.59 -5.74
CA MET A 53 -8.16 -3.60 -4.98
C MET A 53 -8.49 -3.14 -3.55
N VAL A 54 -7.55 -2.48 -2.90
CA VAL A 54 -7.75 -1.92 -1.55
C VAL A 54 -8.77 -0.79 -1.59
N PHE A 55 -8.66 0.14 -2.53
CA PHE A 55 -9.60 1.25 -2.67
C PHE A 55 -11.04 0.75 -2.92
N GLU A 56 -11.23 -0.15 -3.88
CA GLU A 56 -12.54 -0.76 -4.15
C GLU A 56 -13.08 -1.57 -2.96
N TYR A 57 -12.18 -2.24 -2.19
CA TYR A 57 -12.59 -2.92 -0.97
C TYR A 57 -13.14 -1.95 0.06
N ILE A 58 -12.48 -0.81 0.26
CA ILE A 58 -12.92 0.24 1.18
C ILE A 58 -14.27 0.79 0.74
N LEU A 59 -14.43 1.13 -0.53
CA LEU A 59 -15.72 1.60 -1.07
C LEU A 59 -16.85 0.61 -0.78
N LYS A 60 -16.64 -0.67 -1.06
CA LYS A 60 -17.63 -1.73 -0.77
C LYS A 60 -17.89 -1.90 0.73
N LYS A 61 -16.88 -1.73 1.58
CA LYS A 61 -17.02 -1.76 3.03
C LYS A 61 -17.97 -0.65 3.51
N HIS A 62 -17.96 0.50 2.84
CA HIS A 62 -18.84 1.64 3.09
C HIS A 62 -20.14 1.61 2.25
N GLY A 63 -20.49 0.46 1.71
CA GLY A 63 -21.77 0.26 0.99
C GLY A 63 -21.83 0.96 -0.37
N MET A 64 -20.70 1.30 -0.98
CA MET A 64 -20.62 1.92 -2.30
C MET A 64 -20.23 0.91 -3.37
N ASP A 65 -20.82 1.05 -4.55
CA ASP A 65 -20.41 0.31 -5.75
C ASP A 65 -19.33 1.11 -6.51
N PRO A 66 -18.08 0.60 -6.61
CA PRO A 66 -17.01 1.29 -7.32
C PRO A 66 -17.29 1.58 -8.79
N LYS A 67 -18.29 0.91 -9.38
CA LYS A 67 -18.60 1.04 -10.81
C LYS A 67 -19.69 2.06 -11.11
N THR A 68 -20.55 2.35 -10.14
CA THR A 68 -21.76 3.15 -10.36
C THR A 68 -21.84 4.38 -9.47
N ASP A 69 -21.25 4.35 -8.28
CA ASP A 69 -21.40 5.42 -7.30
C ASP A 69 -20.39 6.57 -7.48
N LEU A 70 -19.29 6.33 -8.21
CA LEU A 70 -18.26 7.33 -8.49
C LEU A 70 -17.55 7.01 -9.80
N SER A 71 -16.77 7.96 -10.33
CA SER A 71 -15.93 7.77 -11.50
C SER A 71 -14.48 7.49 -11.07
N ILE A 72 -13.95 6.30 -11.35
CA ILE A 72 -12.57 5.94 -11.03
C ILE A 72 -11.77 5.87 -12.33
N ASP A 73 -10.87 6.84 -12.54
CA ASP A 73 -9.92 6.81 -13.66
C ASP A 73 -8.68 5.98 -13.29
N GLN A 74 -8.42 4.95 -14.05
CA GLN A 74 -7.30 4.01 -13.88
C GLN A 74 -6.37 3.99 -15.09
N SER A 75 -6.54 4.92 -16.02
CA SER A 75 -5.76 5.00 -17.27
C SER A 75 -4.37 5.60 -17.07
N ILE A 76 -4.16 6.32 -15.95
CA ILE A 76 -2.93 7.04 -15.67
C ILE A 76 -1.90 6.10 -15.03
N ASN A 77 -0.68 6.12 -15.58
CA ASN A 77 0.42 5.34 -15.07
C ASN A 77 0.83 5.78 -13.66
N PHE A 78 1.19 4.79 -12.86
CA PHE A 78 1.71 4.98 -11.52
C PHE A 78 2.92 5.95 -11.51
N GLY A 79 2.93 6.90 -10.60
CA GLY A 79 3.94 7.96 -10.53
C GLY A 79 3.64 9.20 -11.38
N LEU A 80 2.57 9.17 -12.19
CA LEU A 80 2.08 10.34 -12.93
C LEU A 80 0.74 10.86 -12.38
N THR A 81 0.14 10.15 -11.43
CA THR A 81 -1.18 10.48 -10.88
C THR A 81 -1.17 11.82 -10.15
N ALA A 82 -0.14 12.13 -9.38
CA ALA A 82 -0.01 13.43 -8.69
C ALA A 82 0.09 14.60 -9.68
N ALA A 83 0.90 14.48 -10.74
CA ALA A 83 1.00 15.49 -11.79
C ALA A 83 -0.31 15.62 -12.58
N ALA A 84 -0.96 14.51 -12.88
CA ALA A 84 -2.29 14.51 -13.50
C ALA A 84 -3.32 15.19 -12.60
N PHE A 85 -3.34 14.87 -11.30
CA PHE A 85 -4.24 15.50 -10.34
C PHE A 85 -4.10 17.02 -10.33
N THR A 86 -2.90 17.58 -10.40
CA THR A 86 -2.71 19.04 -10.45
C THR A 86 -3.26 19.70 -11.71
N SER A 87 -3.33 18.97 -12.83
CA SER A 87 -3.76 19.50 -14.14
C SER A 87 -5.17 19.06 -14.58
N ASP A 88 -5.76 18.08 -13.92
CA ASP A 88 -7.08 17.50 -14.22
C ASP A 88 -8.17 18.11 -13.32
N ASP A 89 -9.43 17.79 -13.61
CA ASP A 89 -10.61 18.17 -12.83
C ASP A 89 -11.01 17.12 -11.77
N ALA A 90 -10.20 16.09 -11.54
CA ALA A 90 -10.48 15.07 -10.54
C ALA A 90 -10.63 15.67 -9.14
N ASP A 91 -11.62 15.22 -8.40
CA ASP A 91 -11.87 15.66 -7.01
C ASP A 91 -10.84 15.10 -6.03
N TYR A 92 -10.43 13.82 -6.27
CA TYR A 92 -9.49 13.11 -5.42
C TYR A 92 -8.49 12.29 -6.25
N THR A 93 -7.37 11.94 -5.61
CA THR A 93 -6.39 11.00 -6.15
C THR A 93 -5.91 10.03 -5.07
N VAL A 94 -5.56 8.81 -5.48
CA VAL A 94 -4.97 7.79 -4.60
C VAL A 94 -3.46 7.80 -4.81
N GLU A 95 -2.72 8.29 -3.82
CA GLU A 95 -1.29 8.50 -3.91
C GLU A 95 -0.50 7.67 -2.90
N PHE A 96 0.74 7.36 -3.26
CA PHE A 96 1.76 6.93 -2.32
C PHE A 96 2.63 8.11 -1.88
N GLU A 97 3.39 7.92 -0.82
CA GLU A 97 4.51 8.80 -0.52
C GLU A 97 5.68 8.54 -1.48
N PRO A 98 6.44 9.57 -1.90
CA PRO A 98 6.41 10.96 -1.40
C PRO A 98 5.37 11.87 -2.07
N PHE A 99 4.57 11.38 -3.00
CA PHE A 99 3.67 12.21 -3.82
C PHE A 99 2.57 12.87 -2.99
N ALA A 100 1.99 12.16 -2.02
CA ALA A 100 0.98 12.72 -1.13
C ALA A 100 1.51 13.92 -0.34
N THR A 101 2.68 13.78 0.28
CA THR A 101 3.36 14.89 0.99
C THR A 101 3.78 16.01 0.03
N THR A 102 4.15 15.69 -1.21
CA THR A 102 4.50 16.71 -2.21
C THR A 102 3.29 17.57 -2.56
N LEU A 103 2.14 16.96 -2.87
CA LEU A 103 0.90 17.69 -3.15
C LEU A 103 0.50 18.61 -2.00
N GLU A 104 0.63 18.16 -0.76
CA GLU A 104 0.35 19.03 0.41
C GLU A 104 1.34 20.18 0.54
N SER A 105 2.63 19.92 0.36
CA SER A 105 3.66 20.96 0.50
C SER A 105 3.57 22.04 -0.60
N GLU A 106 3.01 21.68 -1.74
CA GLU A 106 2.74 22.59 -2.86
C GLU A 106 1.36 23.27 -2.78
N GLY A 107 0.53 22.88 -1.79
CA GLY A 107 -0.84 23.38 -1.65
C GLY A 107 -1.78 22.92 -2.77
N SER A 108 -1.39 21.88 -3.51
CA SER A 108 -2.14 21.34 -4.66
C SER A 108 -3.11 20.23 -4.27
N GLY A 109 -2.99 19.68 -3.06
CA GLY A 109 -3.86 18.64 -2.52
C GLY A 109 -3.63 18.44 -1.02
N TYR A 110 -4.54 17.73 -0.36
CA TYR A 110 -4.52 17.50 1.08
C TYR A 110 -4.84 16.04 1.37
N VAL A 111 -4.05 15.40 2.21
CA VAL A 111 -4.33 14.02 2.64
C VAL A 111 -5.59 14.03 3.52
N VAL A 112 -6.65 13.39 3.07
CA VAL A 112 -7.94 13.33 3.77
C VAL A 112 -8.19 11.97 4.44
N ALA A 113 -7.57 10.89 3.94
CA ALA A 113 -7.69 9.57 4.55
C ALA A 113 -6.48 8.67 4.23
N SER A 114 -6.19 7.74 5.15
CA SER A 114 -5.27 6.62 4.93
C SER A 114 -6.04 5.39 4.45
N LEU A 115 -5.73 4.88 3.26
CA LEU A 115 -6.28 3.60 2.82
C LEU A 115 -5.76 2.45 3.69
N GLY A 116 -4.54 2.56 4.20
CA GLY A 116 -3.94 1.56 5.08
C GLY A 116 -4.65 1.41 6.40
N THR A 117 -5.06 2.51 7.01
CA THR A 117 -5.86 2.51 8.25
C THR A 117 -7.25 1.92 7.98
N GLU A 118 -7.91 2.38 6.93
CA GLU A 118 -9.30 1.98 6.63
C GLU A 118 -9.42 0.53 6.15
N SER A 119 -8.50 0.04 5.36
CA SER A 119 -8.51 -1.36 4.89
C SER A 119 -8.21 -2.37 5.99
N GLY A 120 -7.54 -1.94 7.07
CA GLY A 120 -7.05 -2.83 8.11
C GLY A 120 -5.75 -3.54 7.71
N TYR A 121 -5.41 -4.62 8.41
CA TYR A 121 -4.20 -5.39 8.16
C TYR A 121 -4.32 -6.24 6.90
N VAL A 122 -3.36 -6.08 6.00
CA VAL A 122 -3.22 -6.85 4.75
C VAL A 122 -1.74 -7.17 4.52
N PRO A 123 -1.37 -8.34 3.99
CA PRO A 123 0.01 -8.61 3.58
C PRO A 123 0.28 -7.83 2.29
N TYR A 124 0.57 -6.53 2.43
CA TYR A 124 0.60 -5.62 1.30
C TYR A 124 1.88 -5.75 0.48
N THR A 125 3.03 -5.72 1.14
CA THR A 125 4.34 -5.94 0.50
C THR A 125 5.01 -7.16 1.07
N ALA A 126 5.45 -8.05 0.17
CA ALA A 126 6.17 -9.27 0.53
C ALA A 126 7.34 -9.51 -0.42
N TYR A 127 8.38 -10.12 0.10
CA TYR A 127 9.49 -10.62 -0.69
C TYR A 127 9.19 -12.02 -1.17
N CYS A 128 9.48 -12.26 -2.44
CA CYS A 128 9.24 -13.56 -3.05
C CYS A 128 10.39 -13.97 -3.96
N ALA A 129 10.54 -15.29 -4.15
CA ALA A 129 11.48 -15.88 -5.09
C ALA A 129 10.90 -17.17 -5.68
N ARG A 130 11.51 -17.68 -6.73
CA ARG A 130 11.14 -18.99 -7.26
C ARG A 130 11.39 -20.08 -6.20
N LYS A 131 10.51 -21.07 -6.15
CA LYS A 131 10.63 -22.20 -5.22
C LYS A 131 12.00 -22.87 -5.31
N SER A 132 12.43 -23.18 -6.53
CA SER A 132 13.75 -23.78 -6.78
C SER A 132 14.89 -22.93 -6.23
N TYR A 133 14.82 -21.60 -6.35
CA TYR A 133 15.86 -20.71 -5.82
C TYR A 133 15.91 -20.75 -4.29
N VAL A 134 14.72 -20.72 -3.64
CA VAL A 134 14.63 -20.79 -2.16
C VAL A 134 15.21 -22.10 -1.65
N GLU A 135 14.88 -23.22 -2.30
CA GLU A 135 15.38 -24.56 -1.93
C GLU A 135 16.88 -24.72 -2.15
N GLN A 136 17.43 -24.13 -3.21
CA GLN A 136 18.88 -24.21 -3.52
C GLN A 136 19.72 -23.20 -2.75
N ASN A 137 19.15 -22.12 -2.23
CA ASN A 137 19.86 -21.02 -1.59
C ASN A 137 19.29 -20.64 -0.21
N PRO A 138 19.01 -21.60 0.68
CA PRO A 138 18.32 -21.32 1.95
C PRO A 138 19.11 -20.34 2.83
N GLU A 139 20.44 -20.39 2.81
CA GLU A 139 21.28 -19.45 3.57
C GLU A 139 21.19 -18.03 3.07
N ILE A 140 21.08 -17.81 1.75
CA ILE A 140 20.94 -16.47 1.17
C ILE A 140 19.58 -15.91 1.57
N ILE A 141 18.51 -16.70 1.45
CA ILE A 141 17.16 -16.31 1.85
C ILE A 141 17.11 -15.96 3.34
N GLN A 142 17.75 -16.78 4.20
CA GLN A 142 17.79 -16.52 5.64
C GLN A 142 18.57 -15.24 5.97
N LYS A 143 19.74 -15.03 5.36
CA LYS A 143 20.54 -13.82 5.56
C LYS A 143 19.81 -12.56 5.10
N PHE A 144 19.12 -12.65 3.95
CA PHE A 144 18.28 -11.55 3.46
C PHE A 144 17.13 -11.25 4.43
N THR A 145 16.40 -12.28 4.87
CA THR A 145 15.30 -12.12 5.83
C THR A 145 15.78 -11.51 7.15
N ASN A 146 16.94 -11.95 7.66
CA ASN A 146 17.54 -11.38 8.85
C ASN A 146 17.93 -9.90 8.68
N ALA A 147 18.39 -9.51 7.48
CA ALA A 147 18.71 -8.11 7.20
C ALA A 147 17.43 -7.24 7.17
N ILE A 148 16.35 -7.74 6.56
CA ILE A 148 15.05 -7.06 6.59
C ILE A 148 14.54 -6.94 8.03
N GLN A 149 14.63 -8.01 8.83
CA GLN A 149 14.22 -7.97 10.24
C GLN A 149 14.97 -6.87 11.03
N LYS A 150 16.31 -6.79 10.87
CA LYS A 150 17.09 -5.71 11.50
C LYS A 150 16.63 -4.32 11.08
N GLY A 151 16.26 -4.14 9.80
CA GLY A 151 15.70 -2.87 9.33
C GLY A 151 14.36 -2.55 9.98
N MET A 152 13.50 -3.53 10.14
CA MET A 152 12.20 -3.37 10.81
C MET A 152 12.38 -3.07 12.31
N ASP A 153 13.28 -3.76 12.99
CA ASP A 153 13.63 -3.50 14.40
C ASP A 153 14.14 -2.06 14.57
N TYR A 154 14.96 -1.58 13.63
CA TYR A 154 15.44 -0.20 13.61
C TYR A 154 14.28 0.79 13.47
N VAL A 155 13.39 0.58 12.49
CA VAL A 155 12.21 1.44 12.25
C VAL A 155 11.29 1.46 13.47
N ASN A 156 11.08 0.33 14.13
CA ASN A 156 10.21 0.23 15.29
C ASN A 156 10.80 0.93 16.53
N SER A 157 12.13 0.94 16.68
CA SER A 157 12.84 1.48 17.85
C SER A 157 13.28 2.94 17.75
N HIS A 158 13.20 3.56 16.56
CA HIS A 158 13.67 4.93 16.33
C HIS A 158 12.55 5.89 15.97
N SER A 159 12.78 7.18 16.20
CA SER A 159 11.86 8.25 15.81
C SER A 159 11.83 8.42 14.28
N ALA A 160 10.78 9.09 13.79
CA ALA A 160 10.66 9.38 12.38
C ALA A 160 11.82 10.24 11.84
N GLU A 161 12.31 11.18 12.66
CA GLU A 161 13.44 12.06 12.34
C GLU A 161 14.77 11.29 12.25
N GLU A 162 15.01 10.35 13.16
CA GLU A 162 16.21 9.50 13.13
C GLU A 162 16.21 8.59 11.91
N ILE A 163 15.07 7.99 11.60
CA ILE A 163 14.90 7.17 10.40
C ILE A 163 15.10 8.01 9.15
N ALA A 164 14.47 9.20 9.07
CA ALA A 164 14.60 10.10 7.93
C ALA A 164 16.07 10.48 7.64
N LYS A 165 16.84 10.82 8.68
CA LYS A 165 18.28 11.08 8.56
C LYS A 165 19.04 9.87 8.04
N THR A 166 18.70 8.66 8.52
CA THR A 166 19.37 7.42 8.11
C THR A 166 19.11 7.08 6.64
N ILE A 167 17.89 7.27 6.14
CA ILE A 167 17.53 6.92 4.78
C ILE A 167 17.78 8.05 3.76
N GLN A 168 18.00 9.29 4.22
CA GLN A 168 18.17 10.47 3.37
C GLN A 168 19.19 10.27 2.22
N PRO A 169 20.32 9.56 2.38
CA PRO A 169 21.24 9.31 1.26
C PRO A 169 20.63 8.58 0.06
N GLN A 170 19.56 7.79 0.26
CA GLN A 170 18.80 7.10 -0.79
C GLN A 170 17.71 7.98 -1.40
N PHE A 171 17.30 9.05 -0.70
CA PHE A 171 16.24 9.98 -1.11
C PHE A 171 16.76 11.40 -1.27
N LYS A 172 17.79 11.58 -2.09
CA LYS A 172 18.54 12.86 -2.24
C LYS A 172 17.68 14.04 -2.63
N GLU A 173 16.63 13.79 -3.42
CA GLU A 173 15.69 14.81 -3.90
C GLU A 173 14.64 15.22 -2.85
N THR A 174 14.52 14.45 -1.74
CA THR A 174 13.52 14.73 -0.70
C THR A 174 14.21 15.28 0.55
N PRO A 175 13.88 16.49 1.01
CA PRO A 175 14.41 17.06 2.24
C PRO A 175 14.13 16.18 3.46
N VAL A 176 15.03 16.21 4.46
CA VAL A 176 14.94 15.35 5.67
C VAL A 176 13.67 15.62 6.47
N ASP A 177 13.22 16.85 6.56
CA ASP A 177 11.98 17.24 7.22
C ASP A 177 10.76 16.62 6.55
N LYS A 178 10.70 16.63 5.21
CA LYS A 178 9.65 15.93 4.46
C LYS A 178 9.73 14.41 4.65
N LEU A 179 10.94 13.84 4.63
CA LEU A 179 11.11 12.40 4.92
C LEU A 179 10.61 12.03 6.31
N ALA A 180 10.83 12.91 7.30
CA ALA A 180 10.32 12.68 8.66
C ALA A 180 8.79 12.66 8.71
N VAL A 181 8.11 13.55 7.98
CA VAL A 181 6.64 13.52 7.84
C VAL A 181 6.17 12.22 7.20
N ILE A 182 6.80 11.81 6.09
CA ILE A 182 6.47 10.57 5.37
C ILE A 182 6.62 9.34 6.29
N VAL A 183 7.76 9.24 6.96
CA VAL A 183 8.04 8.13 7.89
C VAL A 183 7.05 8.15 9.05
N GLY A 184 6.75 9.34 9.59
CA GLY A 184 5.75 9.52 10.66
C GLY A 184 4.40 8.97 10.25
N ARG A 185 3.88 9.35 9.09
CA ARG A 185 2.60 8.82 8.56
C ARG A 185 2.57 7.30 8.45
N TYR A 186 3.65 6.70 7.95
CA TYR A 186 3.74 5.25 7.85
C TYR A 186 3.85 4.55 9.20
N LYS A 187 4.49 5.18 10.19
CA LYS A 187 4.52 4.68 11.58
C LYS A 187 3.14 4.80 12.23
N ASP A 188 2.49 5.95 12.11
CA ASP A 188 1.19 6.24 12.72
C ASP A 188 0.08 5.30 12.22
N GLN A 189 0.15 4.89 10.95
CA GLN A 189 -0.78 3.89 10.42
C GLN A 189 -0.33 2.44 10.64
N ASP A 190 0.76 2.19 11.37
CA ASP A 190 1.28 0.85 11.66
C ASP A 190 1.60 0.04 10.39
N THR A 191 2.32 0.68 9.46
CA THR A 191 2.63 0.09 8.14
C THR A 191 3.56 -1.11 8.25
N TRP A 192 4.61 -1.00 9.07
CA TRP A 192 5.62 -2.04 9.22
C TRP A 192 5.28 -3.00 10.35
N LYS A 193 5.53 -4.28 10.10
CA LYS A 193 5.35 -5.32 11.13
C LYS A 193 6.49 -5.32 12.12
N ASP A 194 6.25 -5.97 13.26
CA ASP A 194 7.31 -6.29 14.23
C ASP A 194 8.19 -7.43 13.75
N ASP A 195 7.66 -8.31 12.89
CA ASP A 195 8.37 -9.48 12.36
C ASP A 195 8.08 -9.71 10.87
N THR A 196 8.89 -10.55 10.22
CA THR A 196 8.74 -10.91 8.81
C THR A 196 7.76 -12.05 8.53
N VAL A 197 7.07 -12.57 9.55
CA VAL A 197 6.23 -13.77 9.47
C VAL A 197 4.83 -13.46 8.95
N PHE A 198 4.29 -14.34 8.09
CA PHE A 198 3.00 -14.15 7.41
C PHE A 198 1.74 -14.51 8.22
N GLU A 199 1.82 -15.08 9.40
CA GLU A 199 0.74 -15.82 10.06
C GLU A 199 -0.59 -15.06 10.25
N LYS A 200 -0.55 -13.78 10.63
CA LYS A 200 -1.77 -12.99 10.88
C LYS A 200 -2.46 -12.48 9.61
N ALA A 201 -1.72 -12.28 8.56
CA ALA A 201 -2.20 -11.68 7.32
C ALA A 201 -3.00 -12.67 6.43
N LEU A 202 -2.76 -13.97 6.56
CA LEU A 202 -3.44 -15.01 5.77
C LEU A 202 -4.94 -15.15 6.09
N SER A 203 -5.37 -14.87 7.33
CA SER A 203 -6.79 -14.92 7.71
C SER A 203 -7.60 -13.80 7.06
N PHE A 204 -7.00 -12.60 6.92
CA PHE A 204 -7.62 -11.47 6.25
C PHE A 204 -7.78 -11.73 4.75
N TRP A 205 -6.77 -12.27 4.07
CA TRP A 205 -6.85 -12.62 2.64
C TRP A 205 -7.99 -13.57 2.34
N LYS A 206 -8.22 -14.57 3.18
CA LYS A 206 -9.36 -15.49 3.04
C LYS A 206 -10.70 -14.74 3.11
N THR A 207 -10.82 -13.75 4.00
CA THR A 207 -12.03 -12.93 4.13
C THR A 207 -12.15 -11.89 3.01
N PHE A 208 -11.06 -11.24 2.64
CA PHE A 208 -10.97 -10.28 1.53
C PHE A 208 -11.42 -10.91 0.21
N TRP A 209 -10.86 -12.06 -0.16
CA TRP A 209 -11.23 -12.77 -1.39
C TRP A 209 -12.67 -13.30 -1.37
N LYS A 210 -13.19 -13.76 -0.24
CA LYS A 210 -14.60 -14.15 -0.11
C LYS A 210 -15.55 -12.98 -0.37
N ARG A 211 -15.20 -11.77 0.04
CA ARG A 211 -16.02 -10.55 -0.20
C ARG A 211 -15.85 -9.98 -1.61
N GLN A 212 -14.76 -10.26 -2.29
CA GLN A 212 -14.53 -9.91 -3.70
C GLN A 212 -15.21 -10.90 -4.67
N ALA A 213 -16.17 -11.71 -4.21
CA ALA A 213 -16.75 -12.95 -4.75
C ALA A 213 -17.29 -12.94 -6.19
N ASN A 214 -16.66 -12.24 -7.12
CA ASN A 214 -16.78 -12.47 -8.56
C ASN A 214 -15.54 -13.13 -9.19
N CYS A 215 -14.50 -13.45 -8.41
CA CYS A 215 -13.39 -14.29 -8.85
C CYS A 215 -13.72 -15.76 -8.60
N ARG A 216 -14.09 -16.50 -9.66
CA ARG A 216 -14.47 -17.93 -9.61
C ARG A 216 -13.33 -18.90 -9.28
N HIS A 217 -12.14 -18.44 -8.94
CA HIS A 217 -11.00 -19.28 -8.58
C HIS A 217 -10.35 -18.81 -7.30
N VAL A 218 -10.81 -19.34 -6.17
CA VAL A 218 -10.07 -19.27 -4.91
C VAL A 218 -8.94 -20.31 -5.00
N PHE A 219 -7.70 -19.83 -5.12
CA PHE A 219 -6.53 -20.71 -5.09
C PHE A 219 -6.34 -21.28 -3.67
N PRO A 220 -6.21 -22.58 -3.51
CA PRO A 220 -5.84 -23.15 -2.24
C PRO A 220 -4.37 -22.79 -1.93
N MET A 221 -4.16 -21.92 -0.94
CA MET A 221 -2.82 -21.76 -0.38
C MET A 221 -2.47 -23.04 0.38
N LYS A 222 -1.51 -23.80 -0.11
CA LYS A 222 -0.85 -24.82 0.70
C LYS A 222 0.06 -24.10 1.68
N THR A 223 -0.25 -24.24 2.97
CA THR A 223 0.70 -23.94 4.06
C THR A 223 1.90 -24.89 3.92
N LEU A 224 3.10 -24.33 3.87
CA LEU A 224 4.32 -25.07 4.14
C LEU A 224 4.45 -25.34 5.64
#